data_05ad7ab39db5532895ffc8d560c27249
#
_entry.id   05ad7ab39db5532895ffc8d560c27249
#
_cell.length_a   1.000
_cell.length_b   1.000
_cell.length_c   1.000
_cell.angle_alpha   90.00
_cell.angle_beta   90.00
_cell.angle_gamma   90.00
#
_symmetry.space_group_name_H-M   'P 1'
#
loop_
_entity.id
_entity.type
_entity.pdbx_description
1 polymer ?
#
loop_
_entity_poly.entity_id
_entity_poly.type
_entity_poly.pdbx_seq_one_letter_code
_entity_poly.pdbx_strand_id
1 'polypeptide(L)'
;EQRFSLPAWIPGSYLLRDFARHVVRAQGRSGDKQLDVVKTGAAEWCVRGAADTLTFTITVHALDQSVRGAYLDRQRGFFNGPWVFVLPEGRETEPIEVAPDPPPQPACAEWRVATALTADELDERVFGTYRTGDYDELLDHPVEISDFESVEFDAGGVPHRLVIAGRFVSELDPVAWELAQV
;
A
#
# COMPACT_ATOMS: atom_id res chain seq x y z
N GLU A 1 23.39 10.68 -7.26
CA GLU A 1 22.39 10.98 -6.22
C GLU A 1 21.01 10.65 -6.75
N GLN A 2 20.14 10.06 -5.92
CA GLN A 2 18.73 9.84 -6.23
C GLN A 2 17.88 10.44 -5.12
N ARG A 3 16.87 11.20 -5.51
CA ARG A 3 15.89 11.75 -4.56
C ARG A 3 14.64 10.88 -4.51
N PHE A 4 14.02 10.88 -3.34
CA PHE A 4 12.76 10.19 -3.05
C PHE A 4 11.84 11.14 -2.29
N SER A 5 10.54 11.04 -2.55
CA SER A 5 9.55 11.82 -1.83
C SER A 5 8.32 10.99 -1.47
N LEU A 6 7.58 11.42 -0.45
CA LEU A 6 6.20 11.02 -0.20
C LEU A 6 5.26 12.16 -0.59
N PRO A 7 4.07 11.88 -1.11
CA PRO A 7 3.09 12.91 -1.42
C PRO A 7 2.54 13.52 -0.12
N ALA A 8 1.99 14.73 -0.24
CA ALA A 8 1.35 15.43 0.87
C ALA A 8 -0.18 15.39 0.79
N TRP A 9 -0.74 14.57 -0.08
CA TRP A 9 -2.19 14.44 -0.30
C TRP A 9 -2.55 13.01 -0.70
N ILE A 10 -3.83 12.70 -0.65
CA ILE A 10 -4.41 11.41 -1.06
C ILE A 10 -5.54 11.68 -2.05
N PRO A 11 -5.71 10.89 -3.11
CA PRO A 11 -6.83 11.00 -4.04
C PRO A 11 -8.18 11.07 -3.32
N GLY A 12 -9.07 11.93 -3.78
CA GLY A 12 -10.38 12.15 -3.17
C GLY A 12 -10.38 12.94 -1.85
N SER A 13 -9.25 13.53 -1.41
CA SER A 13 -9.16 14.36 -0.22
C SER A 13 -8.62 15.75 -0.53
N TYR A 14 -9.30 16.79 -0.06
CA TYR A 14 -8.91 18.20 -0.26
C TYR A 14 -7.94 18.73 0.82
N LEU A 15 -7.48 17.85 1.73
CA LEU A 15 -6.59 18.24 2.81
C LEU A 15 -5.15 17.85 2.50
N LEU A 16 -4.23 18.78 2.66
CA LEU A 16 -2.81 18.47 2.74
C LEU A 16 -2.52 17.69 4.02
N ARG A 17 -1.73 16.63 3.89
CA ARG A 17 -1.38 15.72 4.97
C ARG A 17 0.12 15.50 5.00
N ASP A 18 0.70 15.55 6.18
CA ASP A 18 2.13 15.25 6.36
C ASP A 18 2.30 13.75 6.68
N PHE A 19 2.23 12.90 5.66
CA PHE A 19 2.44 11.45 5.81
C PHE A 19 3.88 11.13 6.23
N ALA A 20 4.85 11.92 5.78
CA ALA A 20 6.26 11.72 6.08
C ALA A 20 6.62 11.90 7.58
N ARG A 21 5.74 12.52 8.39
CA ARG A 21 5.90 12.57 9.85
C ARG A 21 5.84 11.20 10.51
N HIS A 22 5.21 10.23 9.86
CA HIS A 22 5.08 8.84 10.35
C HIS A 22 6.25 7.95 9.92
N VAL A 23 7.16 8.44 9.10
CA VAL A 23 8.38 7.71 8.73
C VAL A 23 9.37 7.79 9.89
N VAL A 24 9.58 6.66 10.56
CA VAL A 24 10.48 6.55 11.71
C VAL A 24 11.91 6.19 11.32
N ARG A 25 12.11 5.66 10.10
CA ARG A 25 13.43 5.29 9.57
C ARG A 25 13.43 5.34 8.05
N ALA A 26 14.56 5.81 7.48
CA ALA A 26 14.83 5.74 6.04
C ALA A 26 16.25 5.21 5.83
N GLN A 27 16.45 4.32 4.87
CA GLN A 27 17.73 3.67 4.57
C GLN A 27 17.91 3.50 3.07
N GLY A 28 19.16 3.59 2.62
CA GLY A 28 19.55 3.33 1.23
C GLY A 28 20.62 2.22 1.17
N ARG A 29 20.55 1.34 0.17
CA ARG A 29 21.54 0.30 -0.08
C ARG A 29 21.76 0.13 -1.58
N SER A 30 22.96 -0.34 -1.94
CA SER A 30 23.29 -0.84 -3.28
C SER A 30 24.02 -2.16 -3.10
N GLY A 31 23.33 -3.26 -3.39
CA GLY A 31 23.74 -4.59 -2.96
C GLY A 31 23.94 -4.62 -1.42
N ASP A 32 25.10 -5.07 -0.95
CA ASP A 32 25.43 -5.11 0.48
C ASP A 32 25.94 -3.80 1.07
N LYS A 33 26.22 -2.82 0.22
CA LYS A 33 26.75 -1.52 0.64
C LYS A 33 25.65 -0.60 1.13
N GLN A 34 25.74 -0.15 2.38
CA GLN A 34 24.88 0.92 2.90
C GLN A 34 25.28 2.26 2.29
N LEU A 35 24.28 3.06 1.91
CA LEU A 35 24.45 4.38 1.33
C LEU A 35 24.03 5.47 2.32
N ASP A 36 24.60 6.66 2.13
CA ASP A 36 24.22 7.83 2.91
C ASP A 36 22.84 8.33 2.49
N VAL A 37 21.93 8.47 3.47
CA VAL A 37 20.56 8.97 3.29
C VAL A 37 20.39 10.24 4.10
N VAL A 38 20.12 11.34 3.41
CA VAL A 38 19.90 12.65 4.03
C VAL A 38 18.46 13.09 3.81
N LYS A 39 17.75 13.47 4.88
CA LYS A 39 16.45 14.12 4.77
C LYS A 39 16.66 15.55 4.28
N THR A 40 16.15 15.91 3.11
CA THR A 40 16.36 17.20 2.42
C THR A 40 15.15 18.13 2.51
N GLY A 41 14.00 17.60 2.89
CA GLY A 41 12.75 18.35 3.04
C GLY A 41 11.81 17.68 4.04
N ALA A 42 10.61 18.21 4.22
CA ALA A 42 9.60 17.65 5.12
C ALA A 42 9.27 16.20 4.76
N ALA A 43 9.11 15.92 3.45
CA ALA A 43 8.75 14.63 2.89
C ALA A 43 9.75 14.14 1.82
N GLU A 44 11.01 14.59 1.89
CA GLU A 44 12.02 14.33 0.88
C GLU A 44 13.30 13.76 1.47
N TRP A 45 13.92 12.82 0.74
CA TRP A 45 15.19 12.20 1.06
C TRP A 45 16.10 12.18 -0.17
N CYS A 46 17.41 12.32 0.05
CA CYS A 46 18.42 12.15 -0.97
C CYS A 46 19.36 11.00 -0.58
N VAL A 47 19.49 10.02 -1.47
CA VAL A 47 20.45 8.92 -1.33
C VAL A 47 21.70 9.27 -2.14
N ARG A 48 22.87 9.28 -1.50
CA ARG A 48 24.15 9.61 -2.10
C ARG A 48 24.96 8.37 -2.39
N GLY A 49 25.73 8.41 -3.49
CA GLY A 49 26.62 7.32 -3.87
C GLY A 49 25.88 6.13 -4.48
N ALA A 50 24.70 6.36 -5.09
CA ALA A 50 23.96 5.33 -5.80
C ALA A 50 24.77 4.77 -6.96
N ALA A 51 24.67 3.46 -7.14
CA ALA A 51 25.14 2.68 -8.26
C ALA A 51 23.96 2.31 -9.17
N ASP A 52 24.13 1.35 -10.08
CA ASP A 52 23.12 0.95 -11.06
C ASP A 52 21.81 0.41 -10.43
N THR A 53 21.91 -0.19 -9.24
CA THR A 53 20.76 -0.66 -8.47
C THR A 53 20.74 -0.02 -7.09
N LEU A 54 19.59 0.56 -6.74
CA LEU A 54 19.36 1.22 -5.46
C LEU A 54 18.12 0.64 -4.79
N THR A 55 18.27 0.21 -3.54
CA THR A 55 17.16 -0.10 -2.64
C THR A 55 17.00 1.03 -1.63
N PHE A 56 15.85 1.70 -1.65
CA PHE A 56 15.48 2.69 -0.64
C PHE A 56 14.35 2.12 0.20
N THR A 57 14.53 2.10 1.52
CA THR A 57 13.57 1.50 2.46
C THR A 57 13.13 2.54 3.48
N ILE A 58 11.84 2.66 3.69
CA ILE A 58 11.27 3.41 4.81
C ILE A 58 10.56 2.47 5.79
N THR A 59 10.58 2.83 7.06
CA THR A 59 9.75 2.21 8.09
C THR A 59 8.71 3.22 8.54
N VAL A 60 7.44 2.84 8.47
CA VAL A 60 6.30 3.71 8.78
C VAL A 60 5.66 3.27 10.08
N HIS A 61 5.34 4.22 10.96
CA HIS A 61 4.51 4.00 12.13
C HIS A 61 3.03 4.05 11.71
N ALA A 62 2.43 2.88 11.50
CA ALA A 62 1.07 2.72 11.00
C ALA A 62 0.09 2.49 12.17
N LEU A 63 -0.53 3.54 12.68
CA LEU A 63 -1.49 3.49 13.80
C LEU A 63 -2.73 4.38 13.58
N ASP A 64 -3.03 4.72 12.34
CA ASP A 64 -4.21 5.51 11.96
C ASP A 64 -5.26 4.60 11.32
N GLN A 65 -6.36 4.35 12.04
CA GLN A 65 -7.48 3.48 11.61
C GLN A 65 -8.46 4.17 10.65
N SER A 66 -8.25 5.44 10.32
CA SER A 66 -9.13 6.12 9.36
C SER A 66 -9.01 5.50 7.96
N VAL A 67 -10.07 5.66 7.16
CA VAL A 67 -10.09 5.23 5.74
C VAL A 67 -8.99 5.87 4.89
N ARG A 68 -8.34 6.92 5.38
CA ARG A 68 -7.24 7.64 4.75
C ARG A 68 -5.90 7.40 5.44
N GLY A 69 -5.87 6.44 6.36
CA GLY A 69 -4.73 6.13 7.22
C GLY A 69 -3.84 5.01 6.71
N ALA A 70 -2.92 4.62 7.59
CA ALA A 70 -2.24 3.33 7.56
C ALA A 70 -2.28 2.75 8.97
N TYR A 71 -2.65 1.49 9.07
CA TYR A 71 -2.83 0.78 10.32
C TYR A 71 -2.24 -0.63 10.25
N LEU A 72 -1.50 -1.01 11.27
CA LEU A 72 -0.97 -2.37 11.39
C LEU A 72 -0.97 -2.80 12.85
N ASP A 73 -1.64 -3.92 13.12
CA ASP A 73 -1.57 -4.61 14.42
C ASP A 73 -1.47 -6.15 14.22
N ARG A 74 -1.91 -6.92 15.19
CA ARG A 74 -1.91 -8.40 15.13
C ARG A 74 -3.13 -8.98 14.41
N GLN A 75 -4.09 -8.16 14.03
CA GLN A 75 -5.35 -8.60 13.43
C GLN A 75 -5.45 -8.18 11.97
N ARG A 76 -4.86 -7.03 11.60
CA ARG A 76 -4.93 -6.52 10.23
C ARG A 76 -3.80 -5.54 9.90
N GLY A 77 -3.50 -5.44 8.62
CA GLY A 77 -2.75 -4.36 8.00
C GLY A 77 -3.61 -3.66 6.97
N PHE A 78 -3.66 -2.34 7.03
CA PHE A 78 -4.33 -1.52 6.02
C PHE A 78 -3.49 -0.29 5.72
N PHE A 79 -3.38 0.09 4.46
CA PHE A 79 -2.75 1.35 4.11
C PHE A 79 -3.26 1.93 2.79
N ASN A 80 -3.24 3.24 2.73
CA ASN A 80 -3.32 3.99 1.48
C ASN A 80 -1.91 4.22 0.93
N GLY A 81 -1.74 4.16 -0.39
CA GLY A 81 -0.46 4.30 -1.06
C GLY A 81 0.41 5.49 -0.59
N PRO A 82 -0.16 6.72 -0.42
CA PRO A 82 0.59 7.89 0.05
C PRO A 82 1.31 7.75 1.39
N TRP A 83 0.96 6.78 2.21
CA TRP A 83 1.65 6.54 3.49
C TRP A 83 2.94 5.74 3.33
N VAL A 84 3.06 4.91 2.30
CA VAL A 84 4.09 3.86 2.23
C VAL A 84 4.90 3.87 0.95
N PHE A 85 4.31 4.28 -0.18
CA PHE A 85 5.01 4.27 -1.44
C PHE A 85 5.76 5.58 -1.68
N VAL A 86 7.07 5.48 -1.73
CA VAL A 86 7.95 6.62 -2.06
C VAL A 86 8.14 6.73 -3.56
N LEU A 87 8.11 7.95 -4.07
CA LEU A 87 8.37 8.27 -5.46
C LEU A 87 9.86 8.55 -5.67
N PRO A 88 10.56 7.80 -6.52
CA PRO A 88 11.87 8.22 -7.04
C PRO A 88 11.68 9.40 -8.02
N GLU A 89 12.38 10.51 -7.80
CA GLU A 89 12.32 11.69 -8.66
C GLU A 89 12.60 11.33 -10.12
N GLY A 90 11.72 11.78 -11.03
CA GLY A 90 11.82 11.56 -12.47
C GLY A 90 11.26 10.22 -12.95
N ARG A 91 10.53 9.47 -12.09
CA ARG A 91 9.93 8.18 -12.43
C ARG A 91 8.42 8.14 -12.21
N GLU A 92 7.77 9.29 -12.26
CA GLU A 92 6.34 9.46 -11.97
C GLU A 92 5.42 8.66 -12.91
N THR A 93 5.86 8.53 -14.17
CA THR A 93 5.09 7.89 -15.26
C THR A 93 5.61 6.52 -15.66
N GLU A 94 6.54 5.96 -14.89
CA GLU A 94 7.04 4.61 -15.16
C GLU A 94 6.10 3.55 -14.56
N PRO A 95 5.92 2.40 -15.23
CA PRO A 95 5.21 1.26 -14.65
C PRO A 95 5.86 0.79 -13.34
N ILE A 96 5.03 0.45 -12.37
CA ILE A 96 5.48 0.04 -11.05
C ILE A 96 5.00 -1.38 -10.75
N GLU A 97 5.88 -2.15 -10.17
CA GLU A 97 5.61 -3.48 -9.64
C GLU A 97 5.59 -3.43 -8.12
N VAL A 98 4.53 -4.00 -7.52
CA VAL A 98 4.33 -4.05 -6.08
C VAL A 98 4.22 -5.50 -5.64
N ALA A 99 5.02 -5.90 -4.68
CA ALA A 99 5.00 -7.25 -4.13
C ALA A 99 4.85 -7.20 -2.60
N PRO A 100 3.61 -7.27 -2.07
CA PRO A 100 3.39 -7.44 -0.65
C PRO A 100 3.93 -8.79 -0.18
N ASP A 101 4.73 -8.79 0.88
CA ASP A 101 5.18 -10.01 1.53
C ASP A 101 4.26 -10.40 2.69
N PRO A 102 3.98 -11.71 2.89
CA PRO A 102 3.21 -12.15 4.04
C PRO A 102 3.95 -11.84 5.35
N PRO A 103 3.22 -11.35 6.38
CA PRO A 103 3.83 -11.13 7.68
C PRO A 103 4.44 -12.43 8.25
N PRO A 104 5.64 -12.38 8.85
CA PRO A 104 6.35 -13.58 9.28
C PRO A 104 5.77 -14.23 10.56
N GLN A 105 4.76 -13.61 11.20
CA GLN A 105 4.17 -14.09 12.43
C GLN A 105 3.22 -15.27 12.17
N PRO A 106 3.30 -16.39 12.94
CA PRO A 106 2.38 -17.50 12.80
C PRO A 106 0.90 -17.12 12.94
N ALA A 107 0.59 -16.09 13.71
CA ALA A 107 -0.77 -15.57 13.88
C ALA A 107 -1.34 -14.94 12.59
N CYS A 108 -0.51 -14.65 11.60
CA CYS A 108 -0.90 -14.05 10.31
C CYS A 108 -0.89 -15.10 9.17
N ALA A 109 -0.85 -16.40 9.49
CA ALA A 109 -0.77 -17.46 8.47
C ALA A 109 -1.97 -17.45 7.50
N GLU A 110 -3.15 -17.04 7.96
CA GLU A 110 -4.38 -16.98 7.17
C GLU A 110 -4.60 -15.61 6.52
N TRP A 111 -3.69 -14.67 6.71
CA TRP A 111 -3.83 -13.35 6.10
C TRP A 111 -3.71 -13.42 4.59
N ARG A 112 -4.54 -12.63 3.92
CA ARG A 112 -4.61 -12.49 2.47
C ARG A 112 -4.52 -11.02 2.09
N VAL A 113 -4.24 -10.72 0.83
CA VAL A 113 -4.22 -9.35 0.29
C VAL A 113 -5.56 -9.05 -0.38
N ALA A 114 -6.10 -7.86 -0.15
CA ALA A 114 -7.19 -7.29 -0.93
C ALA A 114 -6.82 -5.90 -1.43
N THR A 115 -6.85 -5.73 -2.72
CA THR A 115 -6.58 -4.47 -3.42
C THR A 115 -7.26 -4.52 -4.80
N ALA A 116 -7.43 -3.37 -5.44
CA ALA A 116 -7.87 -3.27 -6.82
C ALA A 116 -6.69 -3.12 -7.82
N LEU A 117 -5.44 -3.21 -7.36
CA LEU A 117 -4.27 -3.28 -8.23
C LEU A 117 -4.37 -4.47 -9.19
N THR A 118 -3.86 -4.31 -10.40
CA THR A 118 -3.83 -5.39 -11.39
C THR A 118 -2.88 -6.50 -10.95
N ALA A 119 -3.42 -7.70 -10.74
CA ALA A 119 -2.66 -8.88 -10.36
C ALA A 119 -1.83 -9.42 -11.54
N ASP A 120 -0.63 -9.90 -11.27
CA ASP A 120 0.24 -10.59 -12.23
C ASP A 120 0.44 -12.06 -11.81
N GLU A 121 1.27 -12.32 -10.81
CA GLU A 121 1.51 -13.67 -10.26
C GLU A 121 1.20 -13.68 -8.78
N LEU A 122 0.21 -14.49 -8.36
CA LEU A 122 -0.26 -14.55 -6.98
C LEU A 122 -0.23 -15.98 -6.43
N ASP A 123 0.01 -16.12 -5.13
CA ASP A 123 -0.19 -17.36 -4.37
C ASP A 123 -1.68 -17.55 -3.97
N GLU A 124 -1.98 -18.64 -3.27
CA GLU A 124 -3.33 -18.98 -2.80
C GLU A 124 -3.92 -17.95 -1.81
N ARG A 125 -3.06 -17.17 -1.16
CA ARG A 125 -3.44 -16.09 -0.22
C ARG A 125 -3.42 -14.71 -0.88
N VAL A 126 -3.28 -14.68 -2.21
CA VAL A 126 -3.27 -13.45 -2.99
C VAL A 126 -2.06 -12.55 -2.67
N PHE A 127 -0.98 -13.11 -2.09
CA PHE A 127 0.33 -12.48 -2.06
C PHE A 127 1.05 -12.74 -3.38
N GLY A 128 1.93 -11.84 -3.77
CA GLY A 128 2.68 -11.95 -5.02
C GLY A 128 2.85 -10.60 -5.68
N THR A 129 2.85 -10.57 -6.99
CA THR A 129 3.15 -9.36 -7.76
C THR A 129 1.91 -8.72 -8.33
N TYR A 130 1.81 -7.40 -8.14
CA TYR A 130 0.81 -6.52 -8.72
C TYR A 130 1.49 -5.46 -9.57
N ARG A 131 0.75 -4.87 -10.53
CA ARG A 131 1.29 -3.85 -11.44
C ARG A 131 0.37 -2.64 -11.53
N THR A 132 1.00 -1.48 -11.74
CA THR A 132 0.33 -0.23 -12.11
C THR A 132 1.05 0.41 -13.28
N GLY A 133 0.34 1.26 -14.02
CA GLY A 133 0.89 2.00 -15.14
C GLY A 133 1.80 3.14 -14.72
N ASP A 134 1.53 3.74 -13.55
CA ASP A 134 2.26 4.88 -13.03
C ASP A 134 2.09 5.03 -11.51
N TYR A 135 2.69 6.09 -10.95
CA TYR A 135 2.64 6.37 -9.53
C TYR A 135 1.26 6.88 -9.05
N ASP A 136 0.54 7.62 -9.88
CA ASP A 136 -0.78 8.16 -9.51
C ASP A 136 -1.80 7.01 -9.39
N GLU A 137 -1.77 6.06 -10.32
CA GLU A 137 -2.57 4.84 -10.22
C GLU A 137 -2.22 4.04 -8.95
N LEU A 138 -0.94 3.89 -8.63
CA LEU A 138 -0.51 3.22 -7.40
C LEU A 138 -1.09 3.86 -6.13
N LEU A 139 -1.13 5.19 -6.07
CA LEU A 139 -1.65 5.91 -4.91
C LEU A 139 -3.15 5.78 -4.71
N ASP A 140 -3.91 5.54 -5.79
CA ASP A 140 -5.37 5.44 -5.75
C ASP A 140 -5.89 4.05 -5.30
N HIS A 141 -4.99 3.11 -5.09
CA HIS A 141 -5.32 1.74 -4.71
C HIS A 141 -4.92 1.42 -3.26
N PRO A 142 -5.86 1.48 -2.30
CA PRO A 142 -5.59 1.02 -0.94
C PRO A 142 -5.36 -0.50 -0.90
N VAL A 143 -4.67 -0.93 0.15
CA VAL A 143 -4.36 -2.35 0.38
C VAL A 143 -4.82 -2.75 1.78
N GLU A 144 -5.60 -3.81 1.87
CA GLU A 144 -5.94 -4.52 3.11
C GLU A 144 -5.17 -5.85 3.15
N ILE A 145 -4.60 -6.19 4.29
CA ILE A 145 -3.88 -7.45 4.54
C ILE A 145 -4.37 -8.02 5.86
N SER A 146 -5.24 -9.02 5.82
CA SER A 146 -5.83 -9.65 7.01
C SER A 146 -6.50 -10.99 6.65
N ASP A 147 -7.17 -11.60 7.62
CA ASP A 147 -8.06 -12.76 7.47
C ASP A 147 -9.50 -12.35 7.09
N PHE A 148 -9.65 -11.28 6.34
CA PHE A 148 -10.94 -10.70 5.96
C PHE A 148 -11.91 -11.70 5.34
N GLU A 149 -13.20 -11.42 5.43
CA GLU A 149 -14.24 -12.04 4.62
C GLU A 149 -14.55 -11.20 3.38
N SER A 150 -14.98 -11.85 2.30
CA SER A 150 -15.32 -11.13 1.08
C SER A 150 -16.41 -11.83 0.30
N VAL A 151 -17.20 -11.05 -0.43
CA VAL A 151 -18.20 -11.49 -1.38
C VAL A 151 -18.08 -10.72 -2.67
N GLU A 152 -18.26 -11.40 -3.78
CA GLU A 152 -18.26 -10.78 -5.13
C GLU A 152 -19.70 -10.58 -5.61
N PHE A 153 -19.94 -9.48 -6.30
CA PHE A 153 -21.22 -9.17 -6.90
C PHE A 153 -21.03 -8.30 -8.15
N ASP A 154 -22.04 -8.25 -9.00
CA ASP A 154 -22.09 -7.37 -10.16
C ASP A 154 -23.03 -6.20 -9.87
N ALA A 155 -22.61 -4.98 -10.18
CA ALA A 155 -23.43 -3.77 -10.15
C ALA A 155 -23.30 -3.03 -11.48
N GLY A 156 -24.42 -3.01 -12.25
CA GLY A 156 -24.46 -2.35 -13.54
C GLY A 156 -23.53 -2.94 -14.62
N GLY A 157 -23.20 -4.25 -14.53
CA GLY A 157 -22.26 -4.92 -15.44
C GLY A 157 -20.79 -4.72 -15.08
N VAL A 158 -20.50 -4.18 -13.89
CA VAL A 158 -19.15 -4.00 -13.35
C VAL A 158 -18.96 -4.97 -12.17
N PRO A 159 -17.92 -5.83 -12.19
CA PRO A 159 -17.64 -6.71 -11.07
C PRO A 159 -17.12 -5.93 -9.86
N HIS A 160 -17.68 -6.23 -8.71
CA HIS A 160 -17.31 -5.65 -7.42
C HIS A 160 -16.95 -6.74 -6.43
N ARG A 161 -16.06 -6.42 -5.49
CA ARG A 161 -15.78 -7.26 -4.33
C ARG A 161 -15.89 -6.43 -3.05
N LEU A 162 -16.83 -6.82 -2.17
CA LEU A 162 -16.91 -6.30 -0.81
C LEU A 162 -15.92 -7.06 0.06
N VAL A 163 -15.07 -6.34 0.78
CA VAL A 163 -14.07 -6.89 1.72
C VAL A 163 -14.34 -6.31 3.11
N ILE A 164 -14.49 -7.18 4.11
CA ILE A 164 -14.70 -6.77 5.50
C ILE A 164 -13.67 -7.43 6.39
N ALA A 165 -12.82 -6.62 7.02
CA ALA A 165 -11.85 -7.04 8.00
C ALA A 165 -12.37 -6.81 9.42
N GLY A 166 -12.05 -7.73 10.34
CA GLY A 166 -12.45 -7.66 11.74
C GLY A 166 -13.73 -8.42 12.05
N ARG A 167 -14.32 -8.17 13.22
CA ARG A 167 -15.52 -8.89 13.67
C ARG A 167 -16.77 -8.18 13.20
N PHE A 168 -17.64 -8.89 12.52
CA PHE A 168 -18.98 -8.45 12.16
C PHE A 168 -19.96 -9.61 12.34
N VAL A 169 -21.26 -9.32 12.40
CA VAL A 169 -22.32 -10.28 12.72
C VAL A 169 -23.34 -10.47 11.59
N SER A 170 -23.13 -9.79 10.46
CA SER A 170 -24.03 -9.86 9.30
C SER A 170 -23.51 -10.88 8.28
N GLU A 171 -24.42 -11.57 7.62
CA GLU A 171 -24.08 -12.32 6.40
C GLU A 171 -23.76 -11.33 5.27
N LEU A 172 -22.78 -11.64 4.43
CA LEU A 172 -22.33 -10.72 3.36
C LEU A 172 -23.25 -10.75 2.13
N ASP A 173 -23.87 -11.90 1.82
CA ASP A 173 -24.71 -12.03 0.64
C ASP A 173 -25.89 -11.04 0.60
N PRO A 174 -26.66 -10.81 1.68
CA PRO A 174 -27.68 -9.78 1.70
C PRO A 174 -27.13 -8.37 1.47
N VAL A 175 -25.96 -8.05 2.04
CA VAL A 175 -25.31 -6.75 1.86
C VAL A 175 -24.86 -6.55 0.41
N ALA A 176 -24.26 -7.58 -0.18
CA ALA A 176 -23.85 -7.56 -1.59
C ALA A 176 -25.07 -7.39 -2.52
N TRP A 177 -26.19 -8.07 -2.21
CA TRP A 177 -27.43 -7.91 -2.98
C TRP A 177 -27.98 -6.48 -2.92
N GLU A 178 -27.99 -5.86 -1.75
CA GLU A 178 -28.42 -4.45 -1.60
C GLU A 178 -27.51 -3.50 -2.40
N LEU A 179 -26.19 -3.69 -2.31
CA LEU A 179 -25.22 -2.88 -3.03
C LEU A 179 -25.34 -3.01 -4.56
N ALA A 180 -25.70 -4.21 -5.05
CA ALA A 180 -25.89 -4.44 -6.46
C ALA A 180 -27.15 -3.73 -7.06
N GLN A 181 -28.04 -3.18 -6.22
CA GLN A 181 -29.23 -2.44 -6.66
C GLN A 181 -28.99 -0.93 -6.83
N VAL A 182 -27.85 -0.42 -6.39
CA VAL A 182 -27.49 1.02 -6.47
C VAL A 182 -26.80 1.35 -7.77
#